data_84169b6f99d6299b083161ce34910c8f
#
_entry.id   84169b6f99d6299b083161ce34910c8f
#
_cell.length_a   1.000
_cell.length_b   1.000
_cell.length_c   1.000
_cell.angle_alpha   90.00
_cell.angle_beta   90.00
_cell.angle_gamma   90.00
#
_symmetry.space_group_name_H-M   'P 1'
#
loop_
_entity.id
_entity.type
_entity.pdbx_description
1 polymer ?
#
loop_
_entity_poly.entity_id
_entity_poly.type
_entity_poly.pdbx_seq_one_letter_code
_entity_poly.pdbx_strand_id
1 'polypeptide(L)'
;VMHSISKQKGNFSIEFALLGVVFATLMIFTSDLVIKLSMQGKLDRLSYSAVNILKERTQLYSPNNSEITNASTLELHQIITQSLQRTTGDYSNADMSTTFESLTFSDNTTSALTTINQSGGCSLTQTLRDYDALSMITSWGRRASLYRVTICYETDNWAGELLGSDFTTIQSSSIMMGR
;
A
#
# COMPACT_ATOMS: atom_id res chain seq x y z
N VAL A 1 -13.11 53.76 -50.26
CA VAL A 1 -13.41 52.43 -49.71
C VAL A 1 -12.56 52.33 -48.45
N MET A 2 -13.16 52.61 -47.26
CA MET A 2 -12.46 52.41 -45.96
C MET A 2 -12.57 50.95 -45.55
N HIS A 3 -11.47 50.22 -45.52
CA HIS A 3 -11.41 48.90 -44.91
C HIS A 3 -11.45 49.07 -43.38
N SER A 4 -12.51 48.58 -42.77
CA SER A 4 -12.64 48.41 -41.34
C SER A 4 -11.66 47.28 -40.94
N ILE A 5 -10.53 47.63 -40.30
CA ILE A 5 -9.62 46.66 -39.69
C ILE A 5 -10.31 46.22 -38.37
N SER A 6 -10.90 45.05 -38.42
CA SER A 6 -11.54 44.37 -37.29
C SER A 6 -10.49 44.17 -36.15
N LYS A 7 -10.77 44.78 -34.99
CA LYS A 7 -9.94 44.65 -33.75
C LYS A 7 -10.16 43.28 -33.10
N GLN A 8 -9.58 42.22 -33.64
CA GLN A 8 -9.63 40.86 -33.08
C GLN A 8 -8.47 40.52 -32.14
N LYS A 9 -7.73 41.51 -31.61
CA LYS A 9 -6.53 41.28 -30.81
C LYS A 9 -6.79 40.84 -29.36
N GLY A 10 -8.04 40.88 -28.85
CA GLY A 10 -8.36 40.54 -27.48
C GLY A 10 -8.79 39.08 -27.26
N ASN A 11 -9.36 38.42 -28.26
CA ASN A 11 -9.97 37.09 -28.12
C ASN A 11 -8.93 35.98 -28.02
N PHE A 12 -7.84 36.05 -28.79
CA PHE A 12 -6.74 35.06 -28.75
C PHE A 12 -6.05 34.95 -27.38
N SER A 13 -5.88 36.06 -26.68
CA SER A 13 -5.24 36.07 -25.36
C SER A 13 -6.09 35.35 -24.30
N ILE A 14 -7.41 35.50 -24.38
CA ILE A 14 -8.35 34.82 -23.46
C ILE A 14 -8.41 33.33 -23.76
N GLU A 15 -8.50 32.95 -25.02
CA GLU A 15 -8.48 31.54 -25.45
C GLU A 15 -7.18 30.84 -25.02
N PHE A 16 -6.02 31.49 -25.23
CA PHE A 16 -4.74 30.96 -24.81
C PHE A 16 -4.63 30.83 -23.29
N ALA A 17 -5.10 31.82 -22.52
CA ALA A 17 -5.10 31.75 -21.06
C ALA A 17 -5.97 30.60 -20.55
N LEU A 18 -7.15 30.36 -21.15
CA LEU A 18 -8.04 29.27 -20.76
C LEU A 18 -7.41 27.91 -21.05
N LEU A 19 -6.81 27.73 -22.22
CA LEU A 19 -6.04 26.52 -22.55
C LEU A 19 -4.87 26.30 -21.57
N GLY A 20 -4.16 27.37 -21.21
CA GLY A 20 -3.07 27.32 -20.23
C GLY A 20 -3.50 26.80 -18.87
N VAL A 21 -4.65 27.25 -18.36
CA VAL A 21 -5.23 26.75 -17.09
C VAL A 21 -5.58 25.27 -17.19
N VAL A 22 -6.21 24.83 -18.29
CA VAL A 22 -6.54 23.40 -18.48
C VAL A 22 -5.27 22.54 -18.51
N PHE A 23 -4.24 22.95 -19.25
CA PHE A 23 -2.97 22.22 -19.28
C PHE A 23 -2.27 22.20 -17.92
N ALA A 24 -2.24 23.31 -17.20
CA ALA A 24 -1.67 23.36 -15.85
C ALA A 24 -2.38 22.40 -14.89
N THR A 25 -3.71 22.36 -14.92
CA THR A 25 -4.51 21.42 -14.10
C THR A 25 -4.20 19.97 -14.48
N LEU A 26 -4.13 19.64 -15.75
CA LEU A 26 -3.76 18.29 -16.21
C LEU A 26 -2.34 17.90 -15.77
N MET A 27 -1.38 18.84 -15.80
CA MET A 27 -0.01 18.57 -15.33
C MET A 27 0.03 18.29 -13.83
N ILE A 28 -0.68 19.05 -13.00
CA ILE A 28 -0.76 18.80 -11.55
C ILE A 28 -1.35 17.41 -11.29
N PHE A 29 -2.47 17.10 -11.93
CA PHE A 29 -3.14 15.81 -11.77
C PHE A 29 -2.26 14.62 -12.19
N THR A 30 -1.60 14.70 -13.35
CA THR A 30 -0.72 13.63 -13.82
C THR A 30 0.50 13.46 -12.93
N SER A 31 1.06 14.54 -12.40
CA SER A 31 2.20 14.49 -11.47
C SER A 31 1.82 13.78 -10.16
N ASP A 32 0.67 14.12 -9.56
CA ASP A 32 0.16 13.48 -8.35
C ASP A 32 -0.08 11.97 -8.57
N LEU A 33 -0.68 11.62 -9.71
CA LEU A 33 -0.91 10.22 -10.07
C LEU A 33 0.39 9.41 -10.22
N VAL A 34 1.42 9.99 -10.85
CA VAL A 34 2.73 9.33 -11.02
C VAL A 34 3.40 9.09 -9.68
N ILE A 35 3.35 10.05 -8.75
CA ILE A 35 3.90 9.91 -7.41
C ILE A 35 3.21 8.76 -6.68
N LYS A 36 1.87 8.72 -6.69
CA LYS A 36 1.07 7.67 -6.02
C LYS A 36 1.31 6.29 -6.60
N LEU A 37 1.36 6.16 -7.94
CA LEU A 37 1.68 4.88 -8.59
C LEU A 37 3.11 4.40 -8.29
N SER A 38 4.07 5.33 -8.22
CA SER A 38 5.44 5.01 -7.83
C SER A 38 5.50 4.50 -6.39
N MET A 39 4.79 5.15 -5.46
CA MET A 39 4.69 4.71 -4.08
C MET A 39 4.02 3.35 -3.98
N GLN A 40 2.89 3.13 -4.67
CA GLN A 40 2.20 1.84 -4.73
C GLN A 40 3.18 0.71 -5.13
N GLY A 41 3.96 0.90 -6.18
CA GLY A 41 4.93 -0.10 -6.62
C GLY A 41 6.05 -0.40 -5.62
N LYS A 42 6.45 0.58 -4.80
CA LYS A 42 7.40 0.38 -3.69
C LYS A 42 6.76 -0.44 -2.56
N LEU A 43 5.53 -0.08 -2.16
CA LEU A 43 4.79 -0.78 -1.12
C LEU A 43 4.50 -2.24 -1.53
N ASP A 44 4.17 -2.50 -2.80
CA ASP A 44 3.94 -3.85 -3.31
C ASP A 44 5.19 -4.75 -3.16
N ARG A 45 6.35 -4.24 -3.51
CA ARG A 45 7.62 -4.97 -3.32
C ARG A 45 7.95 -5.21 -1.86
N LEU A 46 7.70 -4.22 -0.99
CA LEU A 46 7.98 -4.33 0.43
C LEU A 46 7.03 -5.28 1.13
N SER A 47 5.71 -5.22 0.84
CA SER A 47 4.73 -6.14 1.41
C SER A 47 5.02 -7.59 1.00
N TYR A 48 5.37 -7.81 -0.27
CA TYR A 48 5.78 -9.12 -0.77
C TYR A 48 7.06 -9.65 -0.09
N SER A 49 8.08 -8.78 0.07
CA SER A 49 9.32 -9.16 0.74
C SER A 49 9.10 -9.45 2.22
N ALA A 50 8.31 -8.64 2.90
CA ALA A 50 8.00 -8.80 4.32
C ALA A 50 7.21 -10.08 4.60
N VAL A 51 6.19 -10.40 3.78
CA VAL A 51 5.42 -11.64 3.95
C VAL A 51 6.28 -12.88 3.67
N ASN A 52 7.27 -12.79 2.76
CA ASN A 52 8.22 -13.88 2.53
C ASN A 52 9.09 -14.15 3.76
N ILE A 53 9.58 -13.11 4.44
CA ILE A 53 10.31 -13.26 5.69
C ILE A 53 9.39 -13.85 6.77
N LEU A 54 8.15 -13.38 6.83
CA LEU A 54 7.19 -13.82 7.84
C LEU A 54 6.84 -15.31 7.70
N LYS A 55 6.66 -15.82 6.47
CA LYS A 55 6.31 -17.22 6.22
C LYS A 55 7.43 -18.21 6.56
N GLU A 56 8.70 -17.78 6.47
CA GLU A 56 9.86 -18.63 6.75
C GLU A 56 10.21 -18.70 8.25
N ARG A 57 9.37 -18.14 9.12
CA ARG A 57 9.61 -18.12 10.58
C ARG A 57 9.78 -19.49 11.20
N THR A 58 9.01 -20.47 10.77
CA THR A 58 9.13 -21.86 11.29
C THR A 58 10.52 -22.45 11.05
N GLN A 59 11.20 -22.00 9.98
CA GLN A 59 12.58 -22.42 9.69
C GLN A 59 13.61 -21.59 10.47
N LEU A 60 13.31 -20.32 10.76
CA LEU A 60 14.25 -19.40 11.39
C LEU A 60 14.23 -19.48 12.93
N TYR A 61 13.08 -19.71 13.55
CA TYR A 61 12.92 -19.59 15.00
C TYR A 61 12.56 -20.89 15.72
N SER A 62 11.72 -21.75 15.18
CA SER A 62 11.40 -23.08 15.72
C SER A 62 10.26 -23.75 14.92
N PRO A 63 10.25 -25.08 14.76
CA PRO A 63 9.19 -25.80 14.03
C PRO A 63 7.76 -25.61 14.59
N ASN A 64 7.63 -25.23 15.85
CA ASN A 64 6.33 -25.06 16.54
C ASN A 64 5.88 -23.59 16.63
N ASN A 65 6.64 -22.63 16.06
CA ASN A 65 6.35 -21.21 16.22
C ASN A 65 5.71 -20.63 14.95
N SER A 66 4.48 -21.08 14.66
CA SER A 66 3.69 -20.58 13.52
C SER A 66 2.97 -19.24 13.82
N GLU A 67 2.90 -18.85 15.10
CA GLU A 67 2.24 -17.59 15.50
C GLU A 67 3.18 -16.41 15.40
N ILE A 68 2.65 -15.28 14.91
CA ILE A 68 3.39 -14.02 14.87
C ILE A 68 3.49 -13.43 16.28
N THR A 69 4.65 -12.82 16.59
CA THR A 69 4.87 -12.14 17.87
C THR A 69 5.09 -10.65 17.65
N ASN A 70 4.77 -9.84 18.66
CA ASN A 70 4.95 -8.39 18.59
C ASN A 70 6.41 -7.99 18.31
N ALA A 71 7.38 -8.70 18.92
CA ALA A 71 8.80 -8.45 18.70
C ALA A 71 9.21 -8.61 17.24
N SER A 72 8.82 -9.72 16.60
CA SER A 72 9.17 -9.99 15.20
C SER A 72 8.45 -9.08 14.20
N THR A 73 7.21 -8.67 14.49
CA THR A 73 6.49 -7.70 13.65
C THR A 73 7.08 -6.30 13.79
N LEU A 74 7.60 -5.95 14.96
CA LEU A 74 8.32 -4.69 15.17
C LEU A 74 9.64 -4.65 14.38
N GLU A 75 10.43 -5.73 14.41
CA GLU A 75 11.65 -5.85 13.60
C GLU A 75 11.34 -5.72 12.10
N LEU A 76 10.31 -6.41 11.61
CA LEU A 76 9.87 -6.30 10.22
C LEU A 76 9.39 -4.88 9.87
N HIS A 77 8.65 -4.24 10.76
CA HIS A 77 8.23 -2.85 10.59
C HIS A 77 9.43 -1.92 10.46
N GLN A 78 10.48 -2.09 11.29
CA GLN A 78 11.71 -1.31 11.20
C GLN A 78 12.45 -1.53 9.87
N ILE A 79 12.52 -2.77 9.39
CA ILE A 79 13.13 -3.10 8.09
C ILE A 79 12.37 -2.42 6.94
N ILE A 80 11.04 -2.49 6.96
CA ILE A 80 10.17 -1.84 5.96
C ILE A 80 10.40 -0.32 5.97
N THR A 81 10.38 0.29 7.16
CA THR A 81 10.62 1.71 7.39
C THR A 81 11.97 2.15 6.82
N GLN A 82 13.06 1.49 7.18
CA GLN A 82 14.40 1.81 6.69
C GLN A 82 14.53 1.63 5.18
N SER A 83 13.88 0.62 4.61
CA SER A 83 13.88 0.39 3.17
C SER A 83 13.12 1.49 2.43
N LEU A 84 11.98 1.92 2.97
CA LEU A 84 11.17 2.99 2.39
C LEU A 84 11.91 4.34 2.47
N GLN A 85 12.55 4.66 3.59
CA GLN A 85 13.39 5.86 3.77
C GLN A 85 14.50 5.97 2.73
N ARG A 86 15.14 4.85 2.38
CA ARG A 86 16.22 4.84 1.36
C ARG A 86 15.72 5.08 -0.06
N THR A 87 14.47 4.78 -0.33
CA THR A 87 13.89 4.80 -1.69
C THR A 87 12.94 5.98 -1.92
N THR A 88 12.56 6.69 -0.85
CA THR A 88 11.63 7.82 -0.90
C THR A 88 12.34 9.06 -0.36
N GLY A 89 12.44 10.11 -1.18
CA GLY A 89 13.20 11.32 -0.83
C GLY A 89 12.55 12.15 0.29
N ASP A 90 11.22 12.19 0.32
CA ASP A 90 10.43 12.90 1.33
C ASP A 90 9.59 11.86 2.09
N TYR A 91 10.22 11.22 3.09
CA TYR A 91 9.63 10.16 3.88
C TYR A 91 9.33 10.62 5.30
N SER A 92 8.09 10.40 5.76
CA SER A 92 7.68 10.61 7.14
C SER A 92 7.32 9.28 7.82
N ASN A 93 7.92 9.01 8.98
CA ASN A 93 7.58 7.82 9.78
C ASN A 93 6.15 7.87 10.32
N ALA A 94 5.58 9.08 10.50
CA ALA A 94 4.23 9.27 11.03
C ALA A 94 3.15 8.79 10.05
N ASP A 95 3.47 8.79 8.75
CA ASP A 95 2.53 8.49 7.68
C ASP A 95 2.51 7.02 7.30
N MET A 96 3.37 6.18 7.90
CA MET A 96 3.45 4.75 7.61
C MET A 96 2.86 3.90 8.74
N SER A 97 1.96 3.01 8.39
CA SER A 97 1.40 1.99 9.26
C SER A 97 1.53 0.60 8.63
N THR A 98 1.63 -0.42 9.47
CA THR A 98 1.67 -1.82 9.01
C THR A 98 0.74 -2.70 9.84
N THR A 99 0.08 -3.63 9.17
CA THR A 99 -0.73 -4.68 9.78
C THR A 99 -0.20 -6.04 9.37
N PHE A 100 0.08 -6.87 10.35
CA PHE A 100 0.53 -8.25 10.18
C PHE A 100 -0.57 -9.18 10.64
N GLU A 101 -0.91 -10.15 9.81
CA GLU A 101 -1.90 -11.16 10.14
C GLU A 101 -1.35 -12.56 9.90
N SER A 102 -1.68 -13.47 10.80
CA SER A 102 -1.45 -14.90 10.60
C SER A 102 -2.73 -15.68 10.89
N LEU A 103 -3.05 -16.61 10.00
CA LEU A 103 -4.13 -17.58 10.16
C LEU A 103 -3.49 -18.96 10.31
N THR A 104 -3.54 -19.51 11.51
CA THR A 104 -2.97 -20.81 11.84
C THR A 104 -4.09 -21.83 12.01
N PHE A 105 -3.81 -23.10 11.69
CA PHE A 105 -4.78 -24.18 11.78
C PHE A 105 -4.28 -25.23 12.78
N SER A 106 -5.05 -25.46 13.84
CA SER A 106 -4.79 -26.54 14.81
C SER A 106 -5.18 -27.90 14.22
N ASP A 107 -6.34 -27.92 13.58
CA ASP A 107 -6.89 -29.03 12.81
C ASP A 107 -7.26 -28.53 11.42
N ASN A 108 -7.65 -29.40 10.49
CA ASN A 108 -8.03 -28.98 9.15
C ASN A 108 -9.25 -28.04 9.10
N THR A 109 -9.99 -27.88 10.20
CA THR A 109 -11.22 -27.08 10.28
C THR A 109 -11.11 -25.87 11.22
N THR A 110 -10.29 -25.98 12.27
CA THR A 110 -10.19 -24.93 13.31
C THR A 110 -9.06 -23.96 12.97
N SER A 111 -9.39 -22.67 12.80
CA SER A 111 -8.43 -21.62 12.50
C SER A 111 -8.35 -20.58 13.61
N ALA A 112 -7.15 -20.15 13.94
CA ALA A 112 -6.87 -19.02 14.82
C ALA A 112 -6.29 -17.86 14.02
N LEU A 113 -6.93 -16.68 14.10
CA LEU A 113 -6.45 -15.45 13.48
C LEU A 113 -5.74 -14.59 14.52
N THR A 114 -4.49 -14.27 14.26
CA THR A 114 -3.71 -13.30 15.06
C THR A 114 -3.44 -12.08 14.20
N THR A 115 -3.77 -10.88 14.70
CA THR A 115 -3.52 -9.60 14.03
C THR A 115 -2.67 -8.72 14.93
N ILE A 116 -1.57 -8.19 14.41
CA ILE A 116 -0.68 -7.27 15.12
C ILE A 116 -0.50 -6.01 14.26
N ASN A 117 -0.78 -4.86 14.86
CA ASN A 117 -0.63 -3.55 14.24
C ASN A 117 0.62 -2.85 14.76
N GLN A 118 1.35 -2.18 13.84
CA GLN A 118 2.45 -1.28 14.17
C GLN A 118 2.14 0.12 13.62
N SER A 119 2.42 1.16 14.39
CA SER A 119 2.15 2.57 14.03
C SER A 119 0.67 2.84 13.69
N GLY A 120 -0.27 2.30 14.50
CA GLY A 120 -1.72 2.49 14.30
C GLY A 120 -2.39 1.40 13.45
N GLY A 121 -1.65 0.73 12.58
CA GLY A 121 -2.19 -0.28 11.67
C GLY A 121 -2.94 0.28 10.47
N CYS A 122 -3.26 -0.59 9.51
CA CYS A 122 -4.01 -0.25 8.30
C CYS A 122 -5.50 -0.49 8.46
N SER A 123 -6.33 0.32 7.82
CA SER A 123 -7.77 0.07 7.70
C SER A 123 -8.01 -1.07 6.71
N LEU A 124 -8.41 -2.23 7.21
CA LEU A 124 -8.66 -3.42 6.40
C LEU A 124 -10.15 -3.60 6.13
N THR A 125 -10.52 -3.78 4.88
CA THR A 125 -11.91 -4.11 4.48
C THR A 125 -12.24 -5.58 4.67
N GLN A 126 -11.23 -6.46 4.60
CA GLN A 126 -11.34 -7.91 4.76
C GLN A 126 -10.23 -8.43 5.65
N THR A 127 -10.52 -9.42 6.47
CA THR A 127 -9.54 -10.10 7.33
C THR A 127 -8.89 -11.28 6.58
N LEU A 128 -7.78 -11.79 7.09
CA LEU A 128 -7.13 -12.97 6.50
C LEU A 128 -8.03 -14.23 6.55
N ARG A 129 -9.02 -14.24 7.44
CA ARG A 129 -10.00 -15.34 7.55
C ARG A 129 -10.89 -15.44 6.29
N ASP A 130 -11.16 -14.33 5.63
CA ASP A 130 -11.99 -14.30 4.40
C ASP A 130 -11.27 -14.96 3.20
N TYR A 131 -9.96 -15.18 3.35
CA TYR A 131 -9.09 -15.82 2.37
C TYR A 131 -8.67 -17.25 2.76
N ASP A 132 -9.38 -17.88 3.68
CA ASP A 132 -9.03 -19.23 4.19
C ASP A 132 -8.98 -20.30 3.10
N ALA A 133 -9.73 -20.14 2.02
CA ALA A 133 -9.74 -20.99 0.85
C ALA A 133 -8.37 -21.04 0.12
N LEU A 134 -7.49 -20.05 0.32
CA LEU A 134 -6.13 -20.06 -0.22
C LEU A 134 -5.22 -21.07 0.50
N SER A 135 -5.60 -21.52 1.70
CA SER A 135 -4.82 -22.50 2.46
C SER A 135 -5.01 -23.89 1.89
N MET A 136 -3.94 -24.51 1.43
CA MET A 136 -3.93 -25.87 0.91
C MET A 136 -3.60 -26.90 2.00
N ILE A 137 -4.08 -28.14 1.80
CA ILE A 137 -3.67 -29.28 2.62
C ILE A 137 -2.31 -29.75 2.11
N THR A 138 -1.34 -29.79 2.99
CA THR A 138 0.01 -30.26 2.69
C THR A 138 0.05 -31.78 2.49
N SER A 139 1.13 -32.33 1.92
CA SER A 139 1.35 -33.78 1.78
C SER A 139 1.36 -34.53 3.12
N TRP A 140 1.51 -33.82 4.24
CA TRP A 140 1.46 -34.35 5.60
C TRP A 140 0.03 -34.34 6.19
N GLY A 141 -0.98 -34.04 5.39
CA GLY A 141 -2.38 -34.00 5.82
C GLY A 141 -2.74 -32.81 6.71
N ARG A 142 -1.85 -31.80 6.87
CA ARG A 142 -2.09 -30.58 7.66
C ARG A 142 -2.38 -29.41 6.74
N ARG A 143 -3.28 -28.53 7.17
CA ARG A 143 -3.59 -27.29 6.48
C ARG A 143 -2.47 -26.26 6.68
N ALA A 144 -1.99 -25.64 5.59
CA ALA A 144 -0.91 -24.66 5.64
C ALA A 144 -1.38 -23.35 6.28
N SER A 145 -0.56 -22.77 7.17
CA SER A 145 -0.82 -21.45 7.72
C SER A 145 -0.75 -20.37 6.64
N LEU A 146 -1.56 -19.33 6.77
CA LEU A 146 -1.53 -18.15 5.90
C LEU A 146 -0.95 -16.96 6.65
N TYR A 147 -0.18 -16.16 5.94
CA TYR A 147 0.38 -14.91 6.44
C TYR A 147 0.03 -13.77 5.51
N ARG A 148 -0.34 -12.62 6.07
CA ARG A 148 -0.56 -11.39 5.32
C ARG A 148 0.23 -10.25 5.96
N VAL A 149 0.84 -9.44 5.10
CA VAL A 149 1.44 -8.17 5.48
C VAL A 149 0.78 -7.08 4.66
N THR A 150 0.20 -6.11 5.34
CA THR A 150 -0.40 -4.91 4.74
C THR A 150 0.40 -3.70 5.18
N ILE A 151 0.81 -2.88 4.22
CA ILE A 151 1.52 -1.63 4.44
C ILE A 151 0.66 -0.49 3.92
N CYS A 152 0.45 0.53 4.73
CA CYS A 152 -0.26 1.74 4.38
C CYS A 152 0.67 2.93 4.51
N TYR A 153 0.58 3.86 3.57
CA TYR A 153 1.30 5.10 3.59
C TYR A 153 0.38 6.26 3.20
N GLU A 154 0.42 7.33 3.96
CA GLU A 154 -0.32 8.54 3.65
C GLU A 154 0.56 9.47 2.82
N THR A 155 0.02 9.97 1.71
CA THR A 155 0.67 10.91 0.79
C THR A 155 -0.08 12.22 0.78
N ASP A 156 0.59 13.27 0.30
CA ASP A 156 -0.06 14.56 0.04
C ASP A 156 -1.25 14.42 -0.93
N ASN A 157 -2.23 15.29 -0.78
CA ASN A 157 -3.49 15.25 -1.53
C ASN A 157 -3.64 16.43 -2.50
N TRP A 158 -2.63 16.68 -3.33
CA TRP A 158 -2.64 17.84 -4.24
C TRP A 158 -3.78 17.84 -5.24
N ALA A 159 -4.01 16.69 -5.89
CA ALA A 159 -5.15 16.56 -6.82
C ALA A 159 -6.50 16.48 -6.09
N GLY A 160 -6.54 15.86 -4.91
CA GLY A 160 -7.76 15.73 -4.13
C GLY A 160 -8.26 17.05 -3.57
N GLU A 161 -7.37 17.94 -3.13
CA GLU A 161 -7.76 19.30 -2.71
C GLU A 161 -8.47 20.06 -3.83
N LEU A 162 -8.01 19.90 -5.08
CA LEU A 162 -8.64 20.52 -6.23
C LEU A 162 -10.02 19.92 -6.58
N LEU A 163 -10.19 18.61 -6.32
CA LEU A 163 -11.42 17.85 -6.65
C LEU A 163 -12.38 17.72 -5.47
N GLY A 164 -12.00 18.16 -4.27
CA GLY A 164 -12.80 18.02 -3.06
C GLY A 164 -12.94 16.56 -2.60
N SER A 165 -11.94 15.70 -2.85
CA SER A 165 -11.95 14.28 -2.53
C SER A 165 -10.63 13.89 -1.86
N ASP A 166 -10.68 12.94 -0.92
CA ASP A 166 -9.49 12.45 -0.21
C ASP A 166 -8.91 11.21 -0.91
N PHE A 167 -7.72 11.35 -1.49
CA PHE A 167 -6.94 10.29 -2.11
C PHE A 167 -5.56 10.17 -1.46
N THR A 168 -5.50 10.22 -0.13
CA THR A 168 -4.24 10.30 0.63
C THR A 168 -3.63 8.94 0.90
N THR A 169 -4.43 7.92 1.18
CA THR A 169 -3.94 6.63 1.65
C THR A 169 -3.64 5.68 0.48
N ILE A 170 -2.39 5.23 0.41
CA ILE A 170 -1.95 4.16 -0.49
C ILE A 170 -1.73 2.91 0.34
N GLN A 171 -2.32 1.80 -0.08
CA GLN A 171 -2.26 0.53 0.63
C GLN A 171 -1.79 -0.59 -0.28
N SER A 172 -0.88 -1.42 0.23
CA SER A 172 -0.47 -2.66 -0.43
C SER A 172 -0.54 -3.84 0.54
N SER A 173 -1.02 -4.97 0.04
CA SER A 173 -1.20 -6.20 0.82
C SER A 173 -0.70 -7.41 0.05
N SER A 174 0.09 -8.26 0.71
CA SER A 174 0.56 -9.53 0.15
C SER A 174 0.22 -10.69 1.07
N ILE A 175 -0.28 -11.78 0.50
CA ILE A 175 -0.66 -13.01 1.22
C ILE A 175 0.23 -14.15 0.74
N MET A 176 0.74 -14.95 1.69
CA MET A 176 1.51 -16.16 1.40
C MET A 176 1.18 -17.30 2.34
N MET A 177 1.32 -18.53 1.82
CA MET A 177 1.26 -19.74 2.62
C MET A 177 2.59 -19.98 3.33
N GLY A 178 2.52 -20.34 4.61
CA GLY A 178 3.64 -20.88 5.38
C GLY A 178 3.99 -22.31 4.92
N ARG A 179 5.21 -22.69 5.19
CA ARG A 179 5.72 -24.05 4.98
C ARG A 179 5.67 -24.86 6.25
#